data_996e2bf4e5189000b40ea1a30c626218
#
_entry.id   996e2bf4e5189000b40ea1a30c626218
#
_cell.length_a   1.000
_cell.length_b   1.000
_cell.length_c   1.000
_cell.angle_alpha   90.00
_cell.angle_beta   90.00
_cell.angle_gamma   90.00
#
_symmetry.space_group_name_H-M   'P 1'
#
loop_
_entity.id
_entity.type
_entity.pdbx_description
1 polymer ?
#
loop_
_entity_poly.entity_id
_entity_poly.type
_entity_poly.pdbx_seq_one_letter_code
_entity_poly.pdbx_strand_id
1 'polypeptide(L)'
;RPDQPWTATRLMVAERQGDGGYAQTRCVAGDGVQESLQQPRFDAGGRLFCLTDRAGYWQPWMESGADLSPLPSAAADHGPAPWQLGGCTWLPLDEGCYLASWTEDGFGRLGVGGDKSEDFTGDYSRFRHLALDEQFIYCIAASPVSPAAVIAIDRGTRQVKVLAGGVAPLPAE
;
A
#
# COMPACT_ATOMS: atom_id res chain seq x y z
N ARG A 1 -10.74 4.51 -24.81
CA ARG A 1 -9.54 3.81 -24.33
C ARG A 1 -9.80 2.32 -24.43
N PRO A 2 -8.94 1.53 -25.10
CA PRO A 2 -9.13 0.08 -25.20
C PRO A 2 -8.92 -0.62 -23.84
N ASP A 3 -8.09 -0.03 -22.95
CA ASP A 3 -7.68 -0.67 -21.69
C ASP A 3 -8.35 -0.02 -20.49
N GLN A 4 -8.64 -0.85 -19.49
CA GLN A 4 -9.15 -0.43 -18.18
C GLN A 4 -8.01 -0.48 -17.17
N PRO A 5 -8.07 0.27 -16.04
CA PRO A 5 -7.01 0.27 -15.02
C PRO A 5 -6.67 -1.11 -14.44
N TRP A 6 -7.59 -2.04 -14.52
CA TRP A 6 -7.42 -3.43 -14.04
C TRP A 6 -7.03 -4.43 -15.13
N THR A 7 -6.87 -4.00 -16.39
CA THR A 7 -6.46 -4.87 -17.48
C THR A 7 -5.11 -4.50 -18.07
N ALA A 8 -4.86 -3.19 -18.22
CA ALA A 8 -3.57 -2.71 -18.73
C ALA A 8 -3.33 -1.27 -18.31
N THR A 9 -2.21 -1.04 -17.64
CA THR A 9 -1.72 0.28 -17.26
C THR A 9 -0.24 0.39 -17.57
N ARG A 10 0.26 1.63 -17.71
CA ARG A 10 1.69 1.91 -17.88
C ARG A 10 2.18 2.72 -16.70
N LEU A 11 3.30 2.31 -16.15
CA LEU A 11 4.05 3.09 -15.16
C LEU A 11 5.01 4.01 -15.87
N MET A 12 4.74 5.30 -15.81
CA MET A 12 5.54 6.35 -16.43
C MET A 12 6.27 7.16 -15.37
N VAL A 13 7.52 7.47 -15.62
CA VAL A 13 8.32 8.39 -14.80
C VAL A 13 8.75 9.57 -15.66
N ALA A 14 8.63 10.78 -15.13
CA ALA A 14 9.13 11.99 -15.75
C ALA A 14 9.96 12.77 -14.73
N GLU A 15 11.07 13.35 -15.20
CA GLU A 15 11.93 14.21 -14.39
C GLU A 15 11.35 15.63 -14.30
N ARG A 16 11.21 16.15 -13.07
CA ARG A 16 10.77 17.52 -12.85
C ARG A 16 11.94 18.48 -13.10
N GLN A 17 11.72 19.45 -13.95
CA GLN A 17 12.69 20.49 -14.28
C GLN A 17 12.60 21.68 -13.32
N GLY A 18 13.66 22.48 -13.28
CA GLY A 18 13.73 23.67 -12.41
C GLY A 18 12.69 24.75 -12.73
N ASP A 19 12.19 24.81 -13.97
CA ASP A 19 11.11 25.70 -14.41
C ASP A 19 9.69 25.18 -14.07
N GLY A 20 9.61 24.00 -13.42
CA GLY A 20 8.35 23.33 -13.08
C GLY A 20 7.80 22.44 -14.19
N GLY A 21 8.42 22.39 -15.36
CA GLY A 21 8.09 21.45 -16.43
C GLY A 21 8.56 20.03 -16.14
N TYR A 22 8.23 19.10 -17.04
CA TYR A 22 8.65 17.71 -16.98
C TYR A 22 9.38 17.33 -18.26
N ALA A 23 10.45 16.58 -18.14
CA ALA A 23 11.24 16.08 -19.25
C ALA A 23 11.62 14.60 -19.04
N GLN A 24 12.25 14.01 -20.05
CA GLN A 24 12.79 12.64 -20.01
C GLN A 24 11.77 11.60 -19.51
N THR A 25 10.53 11.69 -20.02
CA THR A 25 9.49 10.71 -19.70
C THR A 25 9.90 9.33 -20.22
N ARG A 26 9.90 8.34 -19.36
CA ARG A 26 10.18 6.93 -19.71
C ARG A 26 9.07 6.02 -19.19
N CYS A 27 8.81 4.92 -19.90
CA CYS A 27 7.99 3.84 -19.42
C CYS A 27 8.85 2.88 -18.59
N VAL A 28 8.42 2.58 -17.37
CA VAL A 28 9.09 1.65 -16.47
C VAL A 28 8.52 0.24 -16.62
N ALA A 29 7.19 0.14 -16.76
CA ALA A 29 6.50 -1.14 -16.89
C ALA A 29 5.14 -0.96 -17.61
N GLY A 30 4.56 -2.06 -18.08
CA GLY A 30 3.23 -2.10 -18.70
C GLY A 30 3.20 -1.74 -20.18
N ASP A 31 4.34 -1.50 -20.85
CA ASP A 31 4.35 -1.22 -22.29
C ASP A 31 4.24 -2.53 -23.11
N GLY A 32 3.12 -2.68 -23.81
CA GLY A 32 2.82 -3.87 -24.59
C GLY A 32 2.52 -5.13 -23.78
N VAL A 33 2.33 -5.01 -22.48
CA VAL A 33 2.01 -6.11 -21.55
C VAL A 33 0.65 -5.86 -20.91
N GLN A 34 -0.14 -6.92 -20.78
CA GLN A 34 -1.39 -6.87 -20.00
C GLN A 34 -1.07 -7.06 -18.51
N GLU A 35 -0.94 -5.95 -17.80
CA GLU A 35 -0.76 -5.92 -16.36
C GLU A 35 -1.42 -4.67 -15.76
N SER A 36 -1.88 -4.78 -14.54
CA SER A 36 -2.40 -3.67 -13.77
C SER A 36 -1.32 -3.15 -12.81
N LEU A 37 -1.06 -1.85 -12.88
CA LEU A 37 -0.08 -1.15 -12.06
C LEU A 37 -0.79 -0.06 -11.27
N GLN A 38 -0.56 0.01 -9.96
CA GLN A 38 -1.19 1.00 -9.10
C GLN A 38 -0.29 1.48 -7.97
N GLN A 39 -0.66 2.60 -7.37
CA GLN A 39 -0.03 3.18 -6.20
C GLN A 39 1.52 3.30 -6.32
N PRO A 40 2.06 3.93 -7.39
CA PRO A 40 3.49 4.16 -7.50
C PRO A 40 3.97 5.04 -6.34
N ARG A 41 5.15 4.72 -5.81
CA ARG A 41 5.76 5.44 -4.68
C ARG A 41 7.27 5.46 -4.83
N PHE A 42 7.88 6.52 -4.32
CA PHE A 42 9.32 6.57 -4.11
C PHE A 42 9.63 6.39 -2.63
N ASP A 43 10.69 5.65 -2.33
CA ASP A 43 11.26 5.65 -0.99
C ASP A 43 12.14 6.90 -0.74
N ALA A 44 12.70 7.02 0.45
CA ALA A 44 13.59 8.13 0.82
C ALA A 44 14.87 8.17 -0.03
N GLY A 45 15.30 7.04 -0.59
CA GLY A 45 16.45 6.93 -1.50
C GLY A 45 16.13 7.22 -2.96
N GLY A 46 14.88 7.53 -3.30
CA GLY A 46 14.44 7.81 -4.68
C GLY A 46 14.24 6.55 -5.53
N ARG A 47 14.18 5.35 -4.95
CA ARG A 47 13.85 4.12 -5.65
C ARG A 47 12.34 4.06 -5.88
N LEU A 48 11.94 3.67 -7.09
CA LEU A 48 10.54 3.57 -7.48
C LEU A 48 9.98 2.19 -7.15
N PHE A 49 8.81 2.17 -6.58
CA PHE A 49 8.03 0.99 -6.25
C PHE A 49 6.60 1.13 -6.74
N CYS A 50 5.90 0.01 -6.96
CA CYS A 50 4.47 -0.01 -7.26
C CYS A 50 3.85 -1.33 -6.82
N LEU A 51 2.53 -1.40 -6.85
CA LEU A 51 1.81 -2.67 -6.85
C LEU A 51 1.53 -3.08 -8.29
N THR A 52 1.76 -4.36 -8.62
CA THR A 52 1.35 -4.95 -9.90
C THR A 52 0.76 -6.34 -9.70
N ASP A 53 -0.20 -6.71 -10.56
CA ASP A 53 -0.85 -8.02 -10.60
C ASP A 53 -0.11 -9.04 -11.46
N ARG A 54 1.10 -8.73 -11.91
CA ARG A 54 1.94 -9.55 -12.80
C ARG A 54 2.09 -11.00 -12.33
N ALA A 55 2.09 -11.24 -11.01
CA ALA A 55 2.16 -12.57 -10.40
C ALA A 55 0.80 -13.16 -10.00
N GLY A 56 -0.32 -12.56 -10.42
CA GLY A 56 -1.69 -13.00 -10.13
C GLY A 56 -2.38 -12.30 -8.96
N TYR A 57 -1.63 -11.56 -8.15
CA TYR A 57 -2.12 -10.71 -7.08
C TYR A 57 -1.44 -9.34 -7.18
N TRP A 58 -2.09 -8.28 -6.73
CA TRP A 58 -1.44 -6.97 -6.57
C TRP A 58 -0.42 -7.01 -5.43
N GLN A 59 0.83 -7.22 -5.80
CA GLN A 59 1.96 -7.34 -4.86
C GLN A 59 2.95 -6.18 -5.03
N PRO A 60 3.76 -5.86 -4.00
CA PRO A 60 4.80 -4.84 -4.08
C PRO A 60 5.96 -5.28 -4.97
N TRP A 61 6.34 -4.42 -5.90
CA TRP A 61 7.49 -4.60 -6.79
C TRP A 61 8.32 -3.33 -6.79
N MET A 62 9.62 -3.47 -7.04
CA MET A 62 10.59 -2.39 -7.08
C MET A 62 11.22 -2.28 -8.47
N GLU A 63 11.49 -1.08 -8.93
CA GLU A 63 12.26 -0.85 -10.14
C GLU A 63 13.68 -1.43 -9.99
N SER A 64 14.09 -2.24 -10.96
CA SER A 64 15.40 -2.89 -11.02
C SER A 64 15.91 -2.88 -12.48
N GLY A 65 16.82 -1.98 -12.75
CA GLY A 65 17.33 -1.79 -14.12
C GLY A 65 16.24 -1.29 -15.07
N ALA A 66 15.92 -2.07 -16.09
CA ALA A 66 14.92 -1.71 -17.11
C ALA A 66 13.54 -2.33 -16.88
N ASP A 67 13.30 -2.99 -15.74
CA ASP A 67 12.03 -3.67 -15.41
C ASP A 67 11.76 -3.59 -13.90
N LEU A 68 10.73 -4.30 -13.45
CA LEU A 68 10.37 -4.45 -12.05
C LEU A 68 10.85 -5.81 -11.51
N SER A 69 11.25 -5.83 -10.23
CA SER A 69 11.55 -7.04 -9.48
C SER A 69 10.60 -7.18 -8.29
N PRO A 70 10.08 -8.39 -7.98
CA PRO A 70 9.16 -8.59 -6.88
C PRO A 70 9.88 -8.40 -5.54
N LEU A 71 9.16 -7.82 -4.57
CA LEU A 71 9.55 -7.88 -3.17
C LEU A 71 8.98 -9.16 -2.53
N PRO A 72 9.67 -9.75 -1.54
CA PRO A 72 9.11 -10.84 -0.76
C PRO A 72 7.76 -10.42 -0.14
N SER A 73 6.68 -11.12 -0.48
CA SER A 73 5.32 -10.77 -0.06
C SER A 73 4.41 -12.00 0.01
N ALA A 74 3.33 -11.91 0.77
CA ALA A 74 2.29 -12.92 0.76
C ALA A 74 1.65 -13.03 -0.65
N ALA A 75 1.21 -14.23 -1.03
CA ALA A 75 0.42 -14.46 -2.25
C ALA A 75 -1.03 -13.98 -2.02
N ALA A 76 -1.18 -12.66 -1.92
CA ALA A 76 -2.43 -11.99 -1.57
C ALA A 76 -2.48 -10.58 -2.19
N ASP A 77 -3.68 -10.01 -2.28
CA ASP A 77 -3.86 -8.66 -2.78
C ASP A 77 -3.48 -7.61 -1.73
N HIS A 78 -2.43 -6.84 -2.02
CA HIS A 78 -1.96 -5.69 -1.23
C HIS A 78 -2.60 -4.37 -1.71
N GLY A 79 -3.45 -4.39 -2.70
CA GLY A 79 -4.16 -3.25 -3.24
C GLY A 79 -5.63 -3.51 -3.47
N PRO A 80 -6.48 -2.48 -3.35
CA PRO A 80 -7.89 -2.57 -3.73
C PRO A 80 -8.02 -2.55 -5.26
N ALA A 81 -9.25 -2.77 -5.73
CA ALA A 81 -9.58 -2.57 -7.13
C ALA A 81 -9.19 -1.16 -7.61
N PRO A 82 -8.47 -1.00 -8.73
CA PRO A 82 -7.77 0.24 -9.11
C PRO A 82 -8.68 1.36 -9.64
N TRP A 83 -10.00 1.21 -9.60
CA TRP A 83 -10.93 2.31 -9.93
C TRP A 83 -11.09 3.34 -8.80
N GLN A 84 -10.62 3.04 -7.59
CA GLN A 84 -10.63 3.97 -6.46
C GLN A 84 -9.29 4.73 -6.42
N LEU A 85 -9.34 6.02 -6.75
CA LEU A 85 -8.17 6.88 -6.69
C LEU A 85 -7.86 7.32 -5.24
N GLY A 86 -6.59 7.64 -4.98
CA GLY A 86 -6.14 8.15 -3.68
C GLY A 86 -6.00 7.08 -2.60
N GLY A 87 -6.13 5.80 -2.95
CA GLY A 87 -5.86 4.70 -2.01
C GLY A 87 -4.41 4.70 -1.54
N CYS A 88 -4.20 4.36 -0.28
CA CYS A 88 -2.88 4.10 0.29
C CYS A 88 -2.97 2.85 1.13
N THR A 89 -2.64 1.70 0.54
CA THR A 89 -2.67 0.40 1.20
C THR A 89 -1.28 -0.14 1.49
N TRP A 90 -0.25 0.56 1.03
CA TRP A 90 1.13 0.20 1.27
C TRP A 90 2.05 1.43 1.20
N LEU A 91 3.23 1.32 1.83
CA LEU A 91 4.26 2.35 1.87
C LEU A 91 5.63 1.67 1.82
N PRO A 92 6.55 2.07 0.93
CA PRO A 92 7.91 1.58 0.98
C PRO A 92 8.61 2.06 2.26
N LEU A 93 9.42 1.19 2.82
CA LEU A 93 10.32 1.47 3.94
C LEU A 93 11.76 1.33 3.45
N ASP A 94 12.72 1.52 4.35
CA ASP A 94 14.14 1.30 4.05
C ASP A 94 14.45 -0.19 3.88
N GLU A 95 15.61 -0.48 3.26
CA GLU A 95 16.17 -1.83 3.14
C GLU A 95 15.29 -2.86 2.44
N GLY A 96 14.48 -2.46 1.45
CA GLY A 96 13.60 -3.39 0.72
C GLY A 96 12.39 -3.88 1.51
N CYS A 97 12.13 -3.27 2.66
CA CYS A 97 10.92 -3.50 3.45
C CYS A 97 9.79 -2.59 3.02
N TYR A 98 8.57 -2.94 3.38
CA TYR A 98 7.38 -2.12 3.18
C TYR A 98 6.34 -2.36 4.29
N LEU A 99 5.57 -1.34 4.61
CA LEU A 99 4.33 -1.47 5.38
C LEU A 99 3.18 -1.68 4.41
N ALA A 100 2.34 -2.68 4.64
CA ALA A 100 1.15 -2.89 3.80
C ALA A 100 -0.03 -3.45 4.59
N SER A 101 -1.22 -3.26 4.02
CA SER A 101 -2.38 -4.10 4.33
C SER A 101 -2.65 -5.03 3.13
N TRP A 102 -3.02 -6.26 3.41
CA TRP A 102 -3.43 -7.25 2.41
C TRP A 102 -4.63 -8.05 2.90
N THR A 103 -5.26 -8.81 2.01
CA THR A 103 -6.39 -9.67 2.37
C THR A 103 -5.95 -11.13 2.36
N GLU A 104 -6.15 -11.83 3.45
CA GLU A 104 -5.87 -13.25 3.62
C GLU A 104 -7.10 -13.93 4.22
N ASP A 105 -7.58 -14.99 3.58
CA ASP A 105 -8.78 -15.74 4.01
C ASP A 105 -10.02 -14.85 4.26
N GLY A 106 -10.18 -13.78 3.48
CA GLY A 106 -11.27 -12.81 3.60
C GLY A 106 -11.09 -11.76 4.70
N PHE A 107 -10.00 -11.79 5.44
CA PHE A 107 -9.67 -10.82 6.49
C PHE A 107 -8.49 -9.95 6.09
N GLY A 108 -8.61 -8.66 6.39
CA GLY A 108 -7.50 -7.73 6.24
C GLY A 108 -6.40 -7.99 7.27
N ARG A 109 -5.17 -7.95 6.81
CA ARG A 109 -3.95 -7.97 7.61
C ARG A 109 -3.25 -6.63 7.48
N LEU A 110 -2.44 -6.29 8.47
CA LEU A 110 -1.56 -5.13 8.47
C LEU A 110 -0.19 -5.54 8.99
N GLY A 111 0.86 -5.23 8.25
CA GLY A 111 2.20 -5.63 8.66
C GLY A 111 3.31 -5.05 7.81
N VAL A 112 4.53 -5.29 8.25
CA VAL A 112 5.75 -5.07 7.48
C VAL A 112 6.07 -6.35 6.72
N GLY A 113 6.38 -6.21 5.44
CA GLY A 113 6.86 -7.28 4.57
C GLY A 113 8.18 -6.90 3.92
N GLY A 114 8.70 -7.78 3.04
CA GLY A 114 10.03 -7.67 2.46
C GLY A 114 11.04 -8.54 3.21
N ASP A 115 12.25 -8.06 3.42
CA ASP A 115 13.30 -8.80 4.12
C ASP A 115 13.03 -9.00 5.63
N LYS A 116 12.11 -8.21 6.18
CA LYS A 116 11.59 -8.34 7.55
C LYS A 116 10.10 -8.60 7.53
N SER A 117 9.59 -9.32 8.51
CA SER A 117 8.16 -9.58 8.66
C SER A 117 7.72 -9.23 10.07
N GLU A 118 6.72 -8.34 10.17
CA GLU A 118 6.14 -7.93 11.44
C GLU A 118 4.63 -7.78 11.29
N ASP A 119 3.85 -8.31 12.23
CA ASP A 119 2.38 -8.22 12.24
C ASP A 119 1.91 -7.08 13.14
N PHE A 120 1.02 -6.24 12.61
CA PHE A 120 0.34 -5.13 13.29
C PHE A 120 -1.18 -5.26 13.26
N THR A 121 -1.71 -6.40 12.82
CA THR A 121 -3.15 -6.61 12.60
C THR A 121 -3.98 -6.41 13.87
N GLY A 122 -3.52 -6.93 15.04
CA GLY A 122 -4.27 -6.84 16.29
C GLY A 122 -5.70 -7.37 16.17
N ASP A 123 -6.66 -6.64 16.75
CA ASP A 123 -8.09 -7.01 16.79
C ASP A 123 -8.88 -6.49 15.56
N TYR A 124 -8.20 -5.95 14.56
CA TYR A 124 -8.82 -5.41 13.36
C TYR A 124 -8.70 -6.37 12.19
N SER A 125 -9.61 -6.25 11.23
CA SER A 125 -9.66 -7.10 10.04
C SER A 125 -9.91 -6.32 8.75
N ARG A 126 -9.81 -4.99 8.80
CA ARG A 126 -9.92 -4.12 7.64
C ARG A 126 -9.11 -2.86 7.86
N PHE A 127 -8.23 -2.53 6.90
CA PHE A 127 -7.32 -1.39 6.99
C PHE A 127 -7.34 -0.59 5.70
N ARG A 128 -7.29 0.75 5.81
CA ARG A 128 -7.25 1.67 4.68
C ARG A 128 -6.47 2.94 5.02
N HIS A 129 -5.96 3.62 4.00
CA HIS A 129 -5.29 4.91 4.10
C HIS A 129 -4.14 4.91 5.10
N LEU A 130 -3.14 4.06 4.81
CA LEU A 130 -1.94 3.96 5.64
C LEU A 130 -1.13 5.25 5.59
N ALA A 131 -0.63 5.66 6.74
CA ALA A 131 0.41 6.66 6.92
C ALA A 131 1.32 6.20 8.06
N LEU A 132 2.54 6.72 8.12
CA LEU A 132 3.45 6.39 9.21
C LEU A 132 4.37 7.58 9.52
N ASP A 133 4.87 7.60 10.74
CA ASP A 133 6.04 8.38 11.17
C ASP A 133 7.06 7.45 11.88
N GLU A 134 7.99 8.04 12.60
CA GLU A 134 9.03 7.28 13.30
C GLU A 134 8.46 6.36 14.38
N GLN A 135 7.38 6.77 15.04
CA GLN A 135 6.80 6.09 16.20
C GLN A 135 5.51 5.33 15.89
N PHE A 136 4.66 5.85 15.02
CA PHE A 136 3.31 5.32 14.82
C PHE A 136 3.02 4.91 13.39
N ILE A 137 2.17 3.91 13.24
CA ILE A 137 1.41 3.61 12.03
C ILE A 137 0.01 4.16 12.22
N TYR A 138 -0.47 4.92 11.23
CA TYR A 138 -1.83 5.47 11.21
C TYR A 138 -2.64 4.80 10.11
N CYS A 139 -3.90 4.49 10.40
CA CYS A 139 -4.81 3.96 9.39
C CYS A 139 -6.28 4.16 9.80
N ILE A 140 -7.18 3.93 8.87
CA ILE A 140 -8.58 3.68 9.17
C ILE A 140 -8.73 2.17 9.32
N ALA A 141 -9.08 1.71 10.51
CA ALA A 141 -9.27 0.29 10.83
C ALA A 141 -10.68 0.00 11.29
N ALA A 142 -11.16 -1.22 11.00
CA ALA A 142 -12.44 -1.73 11.43
C ALA A 142 -12.37 -3.24 11.67
N SER A 143 -13.33 -3.78 12.41
CA SER A 143 -13.56 -5.21 12.56
C SER A 143 -15.06 -5.52 12.53
N PRO A 144 -15.50 -6.79 12.51
CA PRO A 144 -16.93 -7.14 12.58
C PRO A 144 -17.64 -6.59 13.83
N VAL A 145 -16.88 -6.34 14.89
CA VAL A 145 -17.43 -5.85 16.19
C VAL A 145 -16.99 -4.43 16.53
N SER A 146 -16.14 -3.82 15.70
CA SER A 146 -15.63 -2.45 15.92
C SER A 146 -15.85 -1.62 14.66
N PRO A 147 -16.68 -0.56 14.71
CA PRO A 147 -16.86 0.37 13.59
C PRO A 147 -15.54 1.02 13.16
N ALA A 148 -15.53 1.54 11.93
CA ALA A 148 -14.36 2.20 11.39
C ALA A 148 -13.91 3.38 12.25
N ALA A 149 -12.65 3.41 12.58
CA ALA A 149 -11.99 4.46 13.34
C ALA A 149 -10.63 4.80 12.75
N VAL A 150 -10.18 6.02 12.91
CA VAL A 150 -8.80 6.42 12.71
C VAL A 150 -8.01 6.00 13.94
N ILE A 151 -7.01 5.18 13.75
CA ILE A 151 -6.17 4.66 14.84
C ILE A 151 -4.70 5.01 14.61
N ALA A 152 -3.94 5.08 15.70
CA ALA A 152 -2.50 5.09 15.73
C ALA A 152 -2.03 3.82 16.44
N ILE A 153 -1.11 3.08 15.85
CA ILE A 153 -0.48 1.88 16.39
C ILE A 153 0.97 2.21 16.70
N ASP A 154 1.37 2.15 17.96
CA ASP A 154 2.78 2.33 18.34
C ASP A 154 3.62 1.18 17.80
N ARG A 155 4.66 1.49 17.03
CA ARG A 155 5.49 0.51 16.32
C ARG A 155 6.32 -0.37 17.25
N GLY A 156 6.71 0.16 18.40
CA GLY A 156 7.51 -0.56 19.39
C GLY A 156 6.66 -1.40 20.34
N THR A 157 5.59 -0.81 20.86
CA THR A 157 4.77 -1.45 21.91
C THR A 157 3.53 -2.17 21.40
N ARG A 158 3.15 -1.94 20.13
CA ARG A 158 1.90 -2.43 19.50
C ARG A 158 0.62 -1.87 20.13
N GLN A 159 0.73 -0.92 21.03
CA GLN A 159 -0.45 -0.29 21.62
C GLN A 159 -1.23 0.50 20.58
N VAL A 160 -2.56 0.35 20.62
CA VAL A 160 -3.47 1.04 19.72
C VAL A 160 -4.15 2.18 20.44
N LYS A 161 -4.15 3.36 19.80
CA LYS A 161 -4.89 4.55 20.24
C LYS A 161 -5.92 4.94 19.19
N VAL A 162 -7.18 5.03 19.55
CA VAL A 162 -8.23 5.61 18.70
C VAL A 162 -8.10 7.12 18.72
N LEU A 163 -7.95 7.71 17.52
CA LEU A 163 -7.80 9.16 17.33
C LEU A 163 -9.13 9.82 16.99
N ALA A 164 -9.95 9.15 16.17
CA ALA A 164 -11.26 9.65 15.75
C ALA A 164 -12.14 8.49 15.26
N GLY A 165 -13.46 8.68 15.29
CA GLY A 165 -14.42 7.66 14.88
C GLY A 165 -14.67 6.62 15.97
N GLY A 166 -15.16 5.45 15.57
CA GLY A 166 -15.72 4.50 16.51
C GLY A 166 -17.10 4.95 17.00
N VAL A 167 -17.83 4.05 17.67
CA VAL A 167 -19.09 4.36 18.34
C VAL A 167 -18.82 4.39 19.84
N ALA A 168 -19.30 5.41 20.53
CA ALA A 168 -19.35 5.37 21.97
C ALA A 168 -20.15 4.13 22.40
N PRO A 169 -19.75 3.41 23.46
CA PRO A 169 -20.54 2.33 24.00
C PRO A 169 -21.97 2.82 24.24
N LEU A 170 -22.96 2.05 23.83
CA LEU A 170 -24.35 2.35 24.21
C LEU A 170 -24.42 2.42 25.73
N PRO A 171 -25.17 3.39 26.30
CA PRO A 171 -25.42 3.41 27.75
C PRO A 171 -25.98 2.05 28.16
N ALA A 172 -25.48 1.50 29.25
CA ALA A 172 -26.09 0.32 29.86
C ALA A 172 -27.53 0.72 30.27
N GLU A 173 -28.53 -0.03 29.80
CA GLU A 173 -29.92 0.11 30.24
C GLU A 173 -30.08 -0.32 31.70
#